data_fade094092aa6b98cf1115ad3d9713a3
#
_entry.id   fade094092aa6b98cf1115ad3d9713a3
#
_cell.length_a   1.000
_cell.length_b   1.000
_cell.length_c   1.000
_cell.angle_alpha   90.00
_cell.angle_beta   90.00
_cell.angle_gamma   90.00
#
_symmetry.space_group_name_H-M   'P 1'
#
loop_
_entity.id
_entity.type
_entity.pdbx_description
1 polymer ?
#
loop_
_entity_poly.entity_id
_entity_poly.type
_entity_poly.pdbx_seq_one_letter_code
_entity_poly.pdbx_strand_id
1 'polypeptide(L)'
;MTENYGYEIDMLPVGSGEKSGDAIAVRYGSSTDGYKVVVIDGGTRDSGGALVEHINKHYGTNKVDYMVCTHPDNDHSSGLRVVMEKMEVGELWIHRPWKYSRHVHDFVDDGRVTHKSLTVNIQKSLSTAHELEGMARERGIPIHEPLQGCQIGIFEVLSPSLDFYKELLVEEYGDVDESSERSFVDVIKSAIDQSVEAIARWAGETWDIETL
;
A
#
# COMPACT_ATOMS: atom_id res chain seq x y z
N MET A 1 21.55 -19.35 -25.04
CA MET A 1 21.79 -19.11 -23.61
C MET A 1 20.44 -18.71 -23.03
N THR A 2 19.91 -19.50 -22.13
CA THR A 2 18.66 -19.14 -21.42
C THR A 2 18.97 -17.94 -20.55
N GLU A 3 18.32 -16.81 -20.83
CA GLU A 3 18.41 -15.61 -20.00
C GLU A 3 17.96 -15.96 -18.58
N ASN A 4 18.85 -15.70 -17.60
CA ASN A 4 18.50 -15.87 -16.20
C ASN A 4 17.67 -14.64 -15.76
N TYR A 5 16.37 -14.71 -16.01
CA TYR A 5 15.42 -13.81 -15.35
C TYR A 5 15.31 -14.23 -13.89
N GLY A 6 15.57 -13.30 -13.00
CA GLY A 6 15.56 -13.56 -11.55
C GLY A 6 14.75 -12.55 -10.79
N TYR A 7 14.48 -12.87 -9.54
CA TYR A 7 13.90 -11.96 -8.56
C TYR A 7 14.57 -12.15 -7.20
N GLU A 8 14.55 -11.10 -6.41
CA GLU A 8 15.06 -11.03 -5.04
C GLU A 8 14.04 -10.25 -4.21
N ILE A 9 13.69 -10.76 -3.05
CA ILE A 9 12.73 -10.16 -2.12
C ILE A 9 13.40 -10.00 -0.77
N ASP A 10 13.56 -8.78 -0.32
CA ASP A 10 14.18 -8.44 0.95
C ASP A 10 13.15 -7.81 1.87
N MET A 11 12.87 -8.47 2.99
CA MET A 11 12.01 -7.97 4.06
C MET A 11 12.91 -7.34 5.14
N LEU A 12 12.79 -6.03 5.33
CA LEU A 12 13.58 -5.32 6.33
C LEU A 12 12.82 -5.27 7.66
N PRO A 13 13.53 -5.33 8.80
CA PRO A 13 12.89 -5.24 10.10
C PRO A 13 12.27 -3.86 10.31
N VAL A 14 11.03 -3.83 10.81
CA VAL A 14 10.30 -2.62 11.15
C VAL A 14 9.90 -2.64 12.61
N GLY A 15 10.46 -1.71 13.40
CA GLY A 15 10.12 -1.57 14.81
C GLY A 15 10.48 -2.78 15.66
N SER A 16 9.89 -2.82 16.86
CA SER A 16 9.99 -3.95 17.79
C SER A 16 8.68 -4.08 18.55
N GLY A 17 8.17 -5.31 18.70
CA GLY A 17 6.96 -5.62 19.46
C GLY A 17 5.66 -5.56 18.64
N GLU A 18 4.54 -5.19 19.28
CA GLU A 18 3.19 -5.23 18.70
C GLU A 18 2.95 -4.19 17.57
N LYS A 19 3.83 -3.23 17.40
CA LYS A 19 3.78 -2.21 16.33
C LYS A 19 4.87 -2.50 15.31
N SER A 20 4.72 -3.58 14.58
CA SER A 20 5.59 -3.95 13.46
C SER A 20 4.83 -3.75 12.16
N GLY A 21 5.31 -2.85 11.31
CA GLY A 21 4.81 -2.68 9.96
C GLY A 21 5.66 -3.47 8.95
N ASP A 22 5.49 -3.16 7.67
CA ASP A 22 6.22 -3.79 6.59
C ASP A 22 7.15 -2.82 5.87
N ALA A 23 8.32 -3.32 5.46
CA ALA A 23 9.28 -2.61 4.62
C ALA A 23 9.92 -3.64 3.68
N ILE A 24 9.44 -3.71 2.45
CA ILE A 24 9.80 -4.76 1.50
C ILE A 24 10.42 -4.13 0.27
N ALA A 25 11.61 -4.58 -0.11
CA ALA A 25 12.23 -4.26 -1.39
C ALA A 25 12.22 -5.50 -2.28
N VAL A 26 11.83 -5.33 -3.53
CA VAL A 26 11.87 -6.38 -4.54
C VAL A 26 12.67 -5.89 -5.72
N ARG A 27 13.60 -6.72 -6.18
CA ARG A 27 14.29 -6.54 -7.46
C ARG A 27 13.99 -7.70 -8.37
N TYR A 28 13.64 -7.42 -9.63
CA TYR A 28 13.39 -8.45 -10.62
C TYR A 28 13.90 -8.00 -12.00
N GLY A 29 14.23 -8.97 -12.86
CA GLY A 29 14.72 -8.71 -14.21
C GLY A 29 15.86 -9.61 -14.61
N SER A 30 16.64 -9.17 -15.58
CA SER A 30 17.81 -9.88 -16.08
C SER A 30 18.98 -8.93 -16.29
N SER A 31 20.19 -9.46 -16.41
CA SER A 31 21.38 -8.67 -16.74
C SER A 31 21.32 -8.07 -18.15
N THR A 32 20.50 -8.61 -19.02
CA THR A 32 20.33 -8.17 -20.43
C THR A 32 19.27 -7.08 -20.55
N ASP A 33 18.12 -7.26 -19.88
CA ASP A 33 16.98 -6.35 -19.98
C ASP A 33 16.99 -5.26 -18.89
N GLY A 34 17.91 -5.41 -17.92
CA GLY A 34 17.99 -4.58 -16.74
C GLY A 34 17.07 -5.06 -15.62
N TYR A 35 17.20 -4.40 -14.48
CA TYR A 35 16.43 -4.72 -13.27
C TYR A 35 15.43 -3.62 -12.96
N LYS A 36 14.29 -4.03 -12.43
CA LYS A 36 13.24 -3.18 -11.87
C LYS A 36 13.22 -3.31 -10.36
N VAL A 37 12.94 -2.22 -9.68
CA VAL A 37 12.83 -2.18 -8.22
C VAL A 37 11.42 -1.79 -7.82
N VAL A 38 10.84 -2.59 -6.92
CA VAL A 38 9.56 -2.31 -6.26
C VAL A 38 9.81 -2.14 -4.78
N VAL A 39 9.21 -1.13 -4.18
CA VAL A 39 9.11 -0.97 -2.73
C VAL A 39 7.66 -1.16 -2.35
N ILE A 40 7.38 -2.10 -1.44
CA ILE A 40 6.05 -2.35 -0.89
C ILE A 40 6.11 -2.02 0.58
N ASP A 41 5.41 -0.98 0.97
CA ASP A 41 5.48 -0.31 2.25
C ASP A 41 6.90 0.14 2.65
N GLY A 42 6.99 1.01 3.59
CA GLY A 42 8.26 1.62 3.98
C GLY A 42 8.59 1.48 5.46
N GLY A 43 7.67 0.91 6.22
CA GLY A 43 7.81 0.87 7.66
C GLY A 43 7.77 2.25 8.29
N THR A 44 8.46 2.38 9.40
CA THR A 44 8.72 3.65 10.06
C THR A 44 9.70 4.52 9.25
N ARG A 45 9.91 5.77 9.65
CA ARG A 45 10.90 6.65 8.99
C ARG A 45 12.31 6.06 9.02
N ASP A 46 12.69 5.40 10.11
CA ASP A 46 14.01 4.75 10.23
C ASP A 46 14.12 3.56 9.27
N SER A 47 13.07 2.77 9.16
CA SER A 47 13.01 1.65 8.20
C SER A 47 13.07 2.15 6.75
N GLY A 48 12.41 3.28 6.45
CA GLY A 48 12.54 3.93 5.14
C GLY A 48 13.97 4.36 4.82
N GLY A 49 14.71 4.85 5.83
CA GLY A 49 16.14 5.11 5.71
C GLY A 49 16.94 3.84 5.41
N ALA A 50 16.65 2.75 6.11
CA ALA A 50 17.28 1.45 5.89
C ALA A 50 16.97 0.88 4.49
N LEU A 51 15.71 1.04 3.99
CA LEU A 51 15.34 0.68 2.62
C LEU A 51 16.20 1.42 1.58
N VAL A 52 16.34 2.73 1.73
CA VAL A 52 17.18 3.54 0.82
C VAL A 52 18.63 3.06 0.82
N GLU A 53 19.21 2.80 2.00
CA GLU A 53 20.56 2.29 2.12
C GLU A 53 20.69 0.89 1.50
N HIS A 54 19.70 0.02 1.76
CA HIS A 54 19.67 -1.34 1.23
C HIS A 54 19.65 -1.34 -0.30
N ILE A 55 18.72 -0.61 -0.91
CA ILE A 55 18.58 -0.53 -2.36
C ILE A 55 19.84 0.05 -3.01
N ASN A 56 20.39 1.15 -2.47
CA ASN A 56 21.64 1.72 -2.97
C ASN A 56 22.81 0.75 -2.89
N LYS A 57 22.95 0.04 -1.77
CA LYS A 57 24.10 -0.84 -1.50
C LYS A 57 24.00 -2.17 -2.23
N HIS A 58 22.82 -2.81 -2.20
CA HIS A 58 22.67 -4.19 -2.68
C HIS A 58 22.10 -4.25 -4.10
N TYR A 59 21.23 -3.32 -4.48
CA TYR A 59 20.70 -3.26 -5.84
C TYR A 59 21.50 -2.32 -6.76
N GLY A 60 22.37 -1.47 -6.18
CA GLY A 60 23.25 -0.58 -6.96
C GLY A 60 22.52 0.51 -7.74
N THR A 61 21.37 0.96 -7.26
CA THR A 61 20.54 1.97 -7.90
C THR A 61 19.92 2.93 -6.89
N ASN A 62 19.64 4.17 -7.31
CA ASN A 62 18.84 5.14 -6.56
C ASN A 62 17.39 5.24 -7.08
N LYS A 63 16.98 4.30 -7.95
CA LYS A 63 15.67 4.31 -8.59
C LYS A 63 14.77 3.22 -8.01
N VAL A 64 13.53 3.60 -7.72
CA VAL A 64 12.39 2.72 -7.43
C VAL A 64 11.40 2.86 -8.57
N ASP A 65 11.19 1.81 -9.37
CA ASP A 65 10.26 1.86 -10.49
C ASP A 65 8.82 1.94 -10.03
N TYR A 66 8.47 1.18 -8.99
CA TYR A 66 7.12 1.13 -8.42
C TYR A 66 7.18 1.23 -6.90
N MET A 67 6.49 2.20 -6.34
CA MET A 67 6.33 2.38 -4.90
C MET A 67 4.87 2.12 -4.53
N VAL A 68 4.62 1.13 -3.67
CA VAL A 68 3.30 0.67 -3.27
C VAL A 68 3.08 0.98 -1.79
N CYS A 69 2.00 1.68 -1.48
CA CYS A 69 1.49 1.84 -0.13
C CYS A 69 0.24 0.94 0.00
N THR A 70 0.36 -0.16 0.73
CA THR A 70 -0.71 -1.14 0.87
C THR A 70 -1.87 -0.56 1.68
N HIS A 71 -1.53 0.16 2.75
CA HIS A 71 -2.49 0.87 3.61
C HIS A 71 -1.82 2.08 4.29
N PRO A 72 -2.62 3.02 4.82
CA PRO A 72 -2.12 4.35 5.19
C PRO A 72 -1.48 4.44 6.58
N ASP A 73 -1.32 3.33 7.31
CA ASP A 73 -0.77 3.34 8.66
C ASP A 73 0.66 3.86 8.70
N ASN A 74 0.99 4.51 9.82
CA ASN A 74 2.28 5.17 9.96
C ASN A 74 3.48 4.21 9.95
N ASP A 75 3.30 2.99 10.41
CA ASP A 75 4.31 1.94 10.40
C ASP A 75 4.44 1.20 9.05
N HIS A 76 3.67 1.62 8.05
CA HIS A 76 3.76 1.20 6.65
C HIS A 76 4.09 2.38 5.72
N SER A 77 3.45 3.52 5.92
CA SER A 77 3.52 4.66 5.01
C SER A 77 4.63 5.68 5.34
N SER A 78 5.04 5.79 6.61
CA SER A 78 5.99 6.84 7.02
C SER A 78 7.36 6.70 6.36
N GLY A 79 7.83 5.47 6.19
CA GLY A 79 9.12 5.19 5.53
C GLY A 79 9.08 5.46 4.03
N LEU A 80 7.92 5.32 3.38
CA LEU A 80 7.76 5.66 1.97
C LEU A 80 8.02 7.14 1.68
N ARG A 81 7.76 8.03 2.65
CA ARG A 81 8.15 9.45 2.52
C ARG A 81 9.66 9.59 2.38
N VAL A 82 10.42 8.85 3.19
CA VAL A 82 11.90 8.88 3.14
C VAL A 82 12.40 8.33 1.81
N VAL A 83 11.80 7.25 1.31
CA VAL A 83 12.09 6.71 -0.03
C VAL A 83 11.77 7.76 -1.09
N MET A 84 10.58 8.38 -1.03
CA MET A 84 10.17 9.43 -1.96
C MET A 84 11.13 10.63 -1.92
N GLU A 85 11.61 11.04 -0.74
CA GLU A 85 12.54 12.18 -0.59
C GLU A 85 13.92 11.91 -1.18
N LYS A 86 14.42 10.68 -1.05
CA LYS A 86 15.83 10.34 -1.31
C LYS A 86 16.08 9.58 -2.60
N MET A 87 15.04 9.03 -3.23
CA MET A 87 15.15 8.20 -4.42
C MET A 87 14.33 8.75 -5.59
N GLU A 88 14.67 8.28 -6.78
CA GLU A 88 13.88 8.52 -7.99
C GLU A 88 12.74 7.50 -8.03
N VAL A 89 11.50 7.96 -7.87
CA VAL A 89 10.30 7.11 -7.89
C VAL A 89 9.62 7.23 -9.25
N GLY A 90 9.39 6.10 -9.91
CA GLY A 90 8.73 6.04 -11.22
C GLY A 90 7.22 6.17 -11.13
N GLU A 91 6.57 5.37 -10.26
CA GLU A 91 5.13 5.37 -10.05
C GLU A 91 4.81 5.20 -8.57
N LEU A 92 3.74 5.87 -8.11
CA LEU A 92 3.14 5.68 -6.79
C LEU A 92 1.81 4.94 -6.93
N TRP A 93 1.70 3.80 -6.24
CA TRP A 93 0.49 3.00 -6.12
C TRP A 93 -0.06 3.11 -4.70
N ILE A 94 -1.22 3.79 -4.55
CA ILE A 94 -1.79 4.13 -3.25
C ILE A 94 -3.30 4.28 -3.34
N HIS A 95 -4.05 3.72 -2.40
CA HIS A 95 -5.47 4.00 -2.24
C HIS A 95 -5.70 5.44 -1.75
N ARG A 96 -6.71 6.10 -2.32
CA ARG A 96 -7.06 7.49 -2.02
C ARG A 96 -8.51 7.63 -1.57
N PRO A 97 -8.85 7.22 -0.34
CA PRO A 97 -10.24 7.20 0.16
C PRO A 97 -10.98 8.52 -0.01
N TRP A 98 -10.30 9.65 0.12
CA TRP A 98 -10.87 10.99 -0.06
C TRP A 98 -11.46 11.25 -1.45
N LYS A 99 -11.08 10.49 -2.48
CA LYS A 99 -11.69 10.57 -3.81
C LYS A 99 -13.10 9.99 -3.86
N TYR A 100 -13.42 9.11 -2.93
CA TYR A 100 -14.70 8.43 -2.83
C TYR A 100 -15.63 9.02 -1.78
N SER A 101 -15.26 10.14 -1.18
CA SER A 101 -16.03 10.81 -0.12
C SER A 101 -17.46 11.18 -0.54
N ARG A 102 -17.71 11.42 -1.85
CA ARG A 102 -19.07 11.61 -2.35
C ARG A 102 -19.92 10.34 -2.23
N HIS A 103 -19.34 9.20 -2.61
CA HIS A 103 -20.02 7.91 -2.50
C HIS A 103 -20.33 7.59 -1.02
N VAL A 104 -19.35 7.77 -0.14
CA VAL A 104 -19.55 7.56 1.31
C VAL A 104 -20.60 8.50 1.87
N HIS A 105 -20.59 9.77 1.46
CA HIS A 105 -21.55 10.78 1.93
C HIS A 105 -23.00 10.41 1.63
N ASP A 106 -23.29 9.68 0.56
CA ASP A 106 -24.64 9.22 0.21
C ASP A 106 -25.21 8.22 1.25
N PHE A 107 -24.38 7.68 2.14
CA PHE A 107 -24.72 6.75 3.22
C PHE A 107 -24.59 7.36 4.62
N VAL A 108 -24.24 8.65 4.74
CA VAL A 108 -24.13 9.36 6.01
C VAL A 108 -25.48 9.96 6.40
N ASP A 109 -26.05 9.52 7.50
CA ASP A 109 -27.34 9.98 8.00
C ASP A 109 -27.29 11.35 8.71
N ASP A 110 -26.09 11.85 9.11
CA ASP A 110 -25.95 13.14 9.77
C ASP A 110 -26.00 14.30 8.76
N GLY A 111 -27.13 14.98 8.68
CA GLY A 111 -27.34 16.13 7.81
C GLY A 111 -26.40 17.34 8.06
N ARG A 112 -25.58 17.32 9.12
CA ARG A 112 -24.55 18.33 9.40
C ARG A 112 -23.25 18.05 8.64
N VAL A 113 -23.01 16.79 8.26
CA VAL A 113 -21.85 16.36 7.48
C VAL A 113 -22.06 16.76 6.02
N THR A 114 -21.10 17.45 5.46
CA THR A 114 -21.07 17.78 4.03
C THR A 114 -20.01 16.94 3.31
N HIS A 115 -20.21 16.69 2.03
CA HIS A 115 -19.19 16.04 1.21
C HIS A 115 -17.79 16.66 1.39
N LYS A 116 -17.71 18.00 1.45
CA LYS A 116 -16.44 18.71 1.65
C LYS A 116 -15.85 18.47 3.02
N SER A 117 -16.64 18.49 4.10
CA SER A 117 -16.14 18.21 5.45
C SER A 117 -15.67 16.76 5.57
N LEU A 118 -16.40 15.81 5.01
CA LEU A 118 -16.01 14.40 4.96
C LEU A 118 -14.68 14.22 4.22
N THR A 119 -14.52 14.81 3.03
CA THR A 119 -13.25 14.78 2.29
C THR A 119 -12.08 15.24 3.15
N VAL A 120 -12.23 16.40 3.82
CA VAL A 120 -11.17 16.97 4.67
C VAL A 120 -10.88 16.09 5.88
N ASN A 121 -11.92 15.48 6.47
CA ASN A 121 -11.74 14.58 7.62
C ASN A 121 -10.98 13.32 7.22
N ILE A 122 -11.34 12.67 6.10
CA ILE A 122 -10.62 11.51 5.57
C ILE A 122 -9.15 11.87 5.25
N GLN A 123 -8.89 13.01 4.63
CA GLN A 123 -7.52 13.47 4.36
C GLN A 123 -6.70 13.72 5.62
N LYS A 124 -7.33 14.19 6.69
CA LYS A 124 -6.67 14.42 7.97
C LYS A 124 -6.38 13.13 8.72
N SER A 125 -7.34 12.20 8.76
CA SER A 125 -7.15 10.89 9.40
C SER A 125 -6.05 10.08 8.71
N LEU A 126 -5.90 10.22 7.40
CA LEU A 126 -4.90 9.55 6.57
C LEU A 126 -3.81 10.51 6.10
N SER A 127 -3.34 11.39 6.99
CA SER A 127 -2.45 12.49 6.63
C SER A 127 -1.18 12.05 5.92
N THR A 128 -0.54 10.96 6.35
CA THR A 128 0.71 10.44 5.73
C THR A 128 0.49 10.01 4.27
N ALA A 129 -0.60 9.28 4.01
CA ALA A 129 -0.95 8.89 2.64
C ALA A 129 -1.31 10.09 1.76
N HIS A 130 -2.03 11.08 2.32
CA HIS A 130 -2.35 12.32 1.62
C HIS A 130 -1.10 13.16 1.32
N GLU A 131 -0.13 13.19 2.24
CA GLU A 131 1.17 13.83 2.00
C GLU A 131 1.98 13.12 0.90
N LEU A 132 1.98 11.78 0.85
CA LEU A 132 2.61 11.03 -0.24
C LEU A 132 2.00 11.38 -1.60
N GLU A 133 0.66 11.50 -1.68
CA GLU A 133 -0.01 11.99 -2.89
C GLU A 133 0.46 13.39 -3.27
N GLY A 134 0.57 14.31 -2.30
CA GLY A 134 1.08 15.66 -2.50
C GLY A 134 2.49 15.68 -3.07
N MET A 135 3.41 14.96 -2.43
CA MET A 135 4.81 14.83 -2.88
C MET A 135 4.92 14.27 -4.29
N ALA A 136 4.13 13.23 -4.61
CA ALA A 136 4.12 12.63 -5.94
C ALA A 136 3.63 13.64 -7.00
N ARG A 137 2.57 14.40 -6.72
CA ARG A 137 2.06 15.44 -7.61
C ARG A 137 3.06 16.55 -7.87
N GLU A 138 3.73 17.04 -6.83
CA GLU A 138 4.76 18.08 -6.92
C GLU A 138 5.94 17.64 -7.78
N ARG A 139 6.26 16.36 -7.78
CA ARG A 139 7.35 15.76 -8.55
C ARG A 139 6.91 15.23 -9.92
N GLY A 140 5.64 15.33 -10.26
CA GLY A 140 5.09 14.82 -11.53
C GLY A 140 5.10 13.30 -11.64
N ILE A 141 5.11 12.58 -10.49
CA ILE A 141 5.09 11.11 -10.44
C ILE A 141 3.66 10.62 -10.70
N PRO A 142 3.45 9.68 -11.65
CA PRO A 142 2.15 9.06 -11.86
C PRO A 142 1.62 8.38 -10.60
N ILE A 143 0.31 8.56 -10.31
CA ILE A 143 -0.35 8.02 -9.13
C ILE A 143 -1.49 7.12 -9.56
N HIS A 144 -1.43 5.87 -9.15
CA HIS A 144 -2.40 4.83 -9.45
C HIS A 144 -3.04 4.30 -8.16
N GLU A 145 -4.21 3.67 -8.28
CA GLU A 145 -4.85 2.94 -7.17
C GLU A 145 -4.70 1.45 -7.42
N PRO A 146 -4.16 0.69 -6.44
CA PRO A 146 -3.94 -0.75 -6.58
C PRO A 146 -5.25 -1.52 -6.42
N LEU A 147 -6.08 -1.51 -7.47
CA LEU A 147 -7.35 -2.23 -7.51
C LEU A 147 -7.18 -3.57 -8.24
N GLN A 148 -8.07 -4.51 -7.92
CA GLN A 148 -8.09 -5.86 -8.52
C GLN A 148 -7.94 -5.83 -10.04
N GLY A 149 -7.04 -6.67 -10.55
CA GLY A 149 -6.69 -6.80 -11.96
C GLY A 149 -5.66 -5.80 -12.47
N CYS A 150 -5.26 -4.80 -11.67
CA CYS A 150 -4.15 -3.91 -12.03
C CYS A 150 -2.82 -4.68 -12.01
N GLN A 151 -1.91 -4.28 -12.91
CA GLN A 151 -0.55 -4.81 -12.98
C GLN A 151 0.45 -3.78 -12.44
N ILE A 152 1.26 -4.18 -11.46
CA ILE A 152 2.36 -3.39 -10.90
C ILE A 152 3.66 -4.11 -11.25
N GLY A 153 4.24 -3.74 -12.39
CA GLY A 153 5.37 -4.50 -12.93
C GLY A 153 4.99 -5.94 -13.24
N ILE A 154 5.57 -6.90 -12.51
CA ILE A 154 5.27 -8.34 -12.65
C ILE A 154 4.14 -8.82 -11.72
N PHE A 155 3.68 -7.96 -10.80
CA PHE A 155 2.67 -8.31 -9.82
C PHE A 155 1.27 -8.00 -10.34
N GLU A 156 0.32 -8.89 -10.07
CA GLU A 156 -1.09 -8.66 -10.27
C GLU A 156 -1.76 -8.36 -8.92
N VAL A 157 -2.57 -7.31 -8.86
CA VAL A 157 -3.35 -6.96 -7.67
C VAL A 157 -4.58 -7.86 -7.61
N LEU A 158 -4.69 -8.68 -6.58
CA LEU A 158 -5.77 -9.63 -6.41
C LEU A 158 -6.99 -9.04 -5.71
N SER A 159 -6.81 -8.03 -4.87
CA SER A 159 -7.86 -7.37 -4.06
C SER A 159 -7.37 -6.00 -3.61
N PRO A 160 -8.30 -5.04 -3.31
CA PRO A 160 -9.76 -5.13 -3.43
C PRO A 160 -10.26 -4.84 -4.86
N SER A 161 -11.47 -5.31 -5.19
CA SER A 161 -12.22 -4.74 -6.32
C SER A 161 -12.69 -3.32 -5.98
N LEU A 162 -13.03 -2.52 -6.97
CA LEU A 162 -13.51 -1.15 -6.73
C LEU A 162 -14.80 -1.12 -5.90
N ASP A 163 -15.71 -2.05 -6.16
CA ASP A 163 -17.00 -2.08 -5.45
C ASP A 163 -16.79 -2.51 -4.00
N PHE A 164 -16.01 -3.55 -3.77
CA PHE A 164 -15.65 -3.97 -2.42
C PHE A 164 -14.90 -2.87 -1.65
N TYR A 165 -13.99 -2.16 -2.30
CA TYR A 165 -13.28 -1.03 -1.68
C TYR A 165 -14.24 0.10 -1.26
N LYS A 166 -15.26 0.40 -2.06
CA LYS A 166 -16.28 1.39 -1.71
C LYS A 166 -17.16 0.93 -0.55
N GLU A 167 -17.50 -0.37 -0.48
CA GLU A 167 -18.23 -0.93 0.65
C GLU A 167 -17.44 -0.76 1.96
N LEU A 168 -16.14 -1.08 1.96
CA LEU A 168 -15.25 -0.85 3.09
C LEU A 168 -15.21 0.62 3.53
N LEU A 169 -15.18 1.55 2.58
CA LEU A 169 -15.19 2.98 2.89
C LEU A 169 -16.50 3.46 3.51
N VAL A 170 -17.63 2.88 3.10
CA VAL A 170 -18.93 3.16 3.71
C VAL A 170 -18.99 2.59 5.12
N GLU A 171 -18.48 1.38 5.35
CA GLU A 171 -18.39 0.78 6.68
C GLU A 171 -17.54 1.61 7.64
N GLU A 172 -16.42 2.13 7.16
CA GLU A 172 -15.49 2.92 7.98
C GLU A 172 -15.94 4.35 8.25
N TYR A 173 -16.52 5.02 7.24
CA TYR A 173 -16.80 6.45 7.31
C TYR A 173 -18.29 6.80 7.19
N GLY A 174 -19.18 5.84 6.96
CA GLY A 174 -20.61 6.04 6.82
C GLY A 174 -21.35 6.23 8.15
N ASP A 175 -20.95 5.50 9.19
CA ASP A 175 -21.46 5.64 10.55
C ASP A 175 -20.65 6.70 11.31
N VAL A 176 -21.11 7.95 11.24
CA VAL A 176 -20.52 9.06 12.00
C VAL A 176 -21.05 9.06 13.43
N ASP A 177 -20.91 7.98 14.17
CA ASP A 177 -21.08 8.00 15.62
C ASP A 177 -19.70 8.16 16.25
N GLU A 178 -19.46 9.30 16.93
CA GLU A 178 -18.19 9.67 17.58
C GLU A 178 -17.68 8.63 18.61
N SER A 179 -18.40 7.52 18.80
CA SER A 179 -18.09 6.47 19.77
C SER A 179 -17.43 5.22 19.18
N SER A 180 -17.30 5.07 17.88
CA SER A 180 -16.66 3.88 17.29
C SER A 180 -15.17 4.14 17.03
N GLU A 181 -14.32 3.78 18.00
CA GLU A 181 -12.86 3.68 17.84
C GLU A 181 -12.41 2.51 16.93
N ARG A 182 -13.24 2.08 15.97
CA ARG A 182 -12.78 1.14 14.95
C ARG A 182 -11.89 1.88 13.97
N SER A 183 -10.63 1.51 13.95
CA SER A 183 -9.66 2.06 13.01
C SER A 183 -9.93 1.50 11.60
N PHE A 184 -9.75 2.34 10.56
CA PHE A 184 -9.66 1.91 9.15
C PHE A 184 -8.77 0.67 8.98
N VAL A 185 -7.77 0.54 9.83
CA VAL A 185 -6.89 -0.62 10.00
C VAL A 185 -7.64 -1.90 10.33
N ASP A 186 -8.61 -1.83 11.24
CA ASP A 186 -9.33 -3.03 11.68
C ASP A 186 -10.26 -3.55 10.57
N VAL A 187 -10.83 -2.65 9.77
CA VAL A 187 -11.64 -2.98 8.59
C VAL A 187 -10.76 -3.58 7.50
N ILE A 188 -9.63 -2.95 7.19
CA ILE A 188 -8.68 -3.49 6.19
C ILE A 188 -8.07 -4.80 6.68
N LYS A 189 -7.68 -4.93 7.96
CA LYS A 189 -7.21 -6.21 8.51
C LYS A 189 -8.24 -7.30 8.37
N SER A 190 -9.50 -7.02 8.73
CA SER A 190 -10.59 -7.99 8.56
C SER A 190 -10.76 -8.40 7.09
N ALA A 191 -10.64 -7.46 6.16
CA ALA A 191 -10.73 -7.74 4.73
C ALA A 191 -9.52 -8.50 4.19
N ILE A 192 -8.31 -8.18 4.68
CA ILE A 192 -7.07 -8.91 4.35
C ILE A 192 -7.16 -10.33 4.92
N ASP A 193 -7.57 -10.50 6.17
CA ASP A 193 -7.72 -11.81 6.82
C ASP A 193 -8.70 -12.68 6.03
N GLN A 194 -9.85 -12.15 5.61
CA GLN A 194 -10.81 -12.85 4.76
C GLN A 194 -10.22 -13.22 3.40
N SER A 195 -9.43 -12.31 2.80
CA SER A 195 -8.77 -12.55 1.50
C SER A 195 -7.65 -13.58 1.63
N VAL A 196 -6.85 -13.52 2.71
CA VAL A 196 -5.80 -14.50 3.02
C VAL A 196 -6.40 -15.87 3.30
N GLU A 197 -7.50 -15.97 4.07
CA GLU A 197 -8.22 -17.22 4.28
C GLU A 197 -8.77 -17.80 2.95
N ALA A 198 -9.29 -16.95 2.08
CA ALA A 198 -9.79 -17.38 0.77
C ALA A 198 -8.64 -17.89 -0.13
N ILE A 199 -7.50 -17.19 -0.14
CA ILE A 199 -6.29 -17.59 -0.88
C ILE A 199 -5.68 -18.86 -0.27
N ALA A 200 -5.61 -18.95 1.05
CA ALA A 200 -5.10 -20.13 1.75
C ALA A 200 -6.00 -21.36 1.51
N ARG A 201 -7.31 -21.16 1.47
CA ARG A 201 -8.28 -22.21 1.13
C ARG A 201 -8.12 -22.66 -0.32
N TRP A 202 -8.01 -21.72 -1.26
CA TRP A 202 -7.74 -21.99 -2.67
C TRP A 202 -6.39 -22.68 -2.87
N ALA A 203 -5.33 -22.23 -2.19
CA ALA A 203 -4.00 -22.85 -2.25
C ALA A 203 -4.01 -24.26 -1.62
N GLY A 204 -4.74 -24.47 -0.52
CA GLY A 204 -4.91 -25.77 0.10
C GLY A 204 -5.70 -26.77 -0.75
N GLU A 205 -6.60 -26.29 -1.63
CA GLU A 205 -7.34 -27.13 -2.58
C GLU A 205 -6.51 -27.48 -3.83
N THR A 206 -5.51 -26.68 -4.18
CA THR A 206 -4.72 -26.85 -5.41
C THR A 206 -3.29 -27.35 -5.18
N TRP A 207 -2.80 -27.26 -3.97
CA TRP A 207 -1.45 -27.67 -3.60
C TRP A 207 -1.56 -28.66 -2.45
N ASP A 208 -1.20 -29.94 -2.69
CA ASP A 208 -0.90 -30.89 -1.63
C ASP A 208 0.35 -30.38 -0.88
N ILE A 209 0.15 -29.53 0.10
CA ILE A 209 1.23 -29.14 1.02
C ILE A 209 1.37 -30.31 1.98
N GLU A 210 2.26 -31.26 1.64
CA GLU A 210 2.79 -32.19 2.63
C GLU A 210 3.47 -31.35 3.71
N THR A 211 2.84 -31.27 4.86
CA THR A 211 3.47 -30.73 6.07
C THR A 211 4.65 -31.62 6.43
N LEU A 212 5.84 -31.12 6.15
CA LEU A 212 7.10 -31.66 6.68
C LEU A 212 7.20 -31.41 8.19
#